data_c0d86b8661d72ce124c80791f14fc20b
#
_entry.id   c0d86b8661d72ce124c80791f14fc20b
#
_cell.length_a   1.000
_cell.length_b   1.000
_cell.length_c   1.000
_cell.angle_alpha   90.00
_cell.angle_beta   90.00
_cell.angle_gamma   90.00
#
_symmetry.space_group_name_H-M   'P 1'
#
loop_
_entity.id
_entity.type
_entity.pdbx_description
1 polymer ?
#
loop_
_entity_poly.entity_id
_entity_poly.type
_entity_poly.pdbx_seq_one_letter_code
_entity_poly.pdbx_strand_id
1 'polypeptide(L)'
;MDDADALCRFAEKMSARRSGVSALEATVRDPAKSVGLADGFASTSGRVREMACALSKELYERTETPETLAQESGALREELTRRIATDGTRAASAASAALLVLCRRVPGALEAVLSEVLRATREKSDGQVKARGMAFAASAAAMSADAASIVVRSGALNECIEDVGGSDLLAALASLEILAEVAESSRDAAAGLKSIDALSASLVRIASDRDADIALRTRAVVVGGRIAATCPSGGDALAVEMMRLLGDLFADGERDIRAAVVDASGAMCVSNGQVADALVTACANIIESMAYNAFKGTGESQIIALHALANVCGAERSTDETLSAAAETTIIDACFAACGAKSLGDRIHDIVSVKSEHFLPARVGIYRLLSSLGKRRRVAEEIASHSELRRILCHEFEPITIASDHRTRALRALASADVTDRTARDDFARAADSPRFSTRPVAVPDVATATR
;
A
#
# COMPACT_ATOMS: atom_id res chain seq x y z
N MET A 1 42.22 1.80 13.00
CA MET A 1 42.18 0.90 11.84
C MET A 1 40.83 1.15 11.17
N ASP A 2 40.92 1.70 9.96
CA ASP A 2 39.76 2.30 9.32
C ASP A 2 38.61 1.32 9.04
N ASP A 3 37.40 1.75 9.28
CA ASP A 3 36.13 1.05 8.95
C ASP A 3 36.09 0.58 7.48
N ALA A 4 36.75 1.33 6.58
CA ALA A 4 36.91 1.01 5.19
C ALA A 4 37.73 -0.27 4.95
N ASP A 5 38.81 -0.48 5.69
CA ASP A 5 39.70 -1.65 5.56
C ASP A 5 39.01 -2.94 6.08
N ALA A 6 38.17 -2.83 7.12
CA ALA A 6 37.39 -3.96 7.62
C ALA A 6 36.32 -4.36 6.61
N LEU A 7 35.70 -3.37 5.97
CA LEU A 7 34.68 -3.55 4.92
C LEU A 7 35.24 -4.17 3.65
N CYS A 8 36.42 -3.68 3.19
CA CYS A 8 37.11 -4.23 2.02
C CYS A 8 37.54 -5.67 2.25
N ARG A 9 38.11 -5.98 3.40
CA ARG A 9 38.52 -7.37 3.75
C ARG A 9 37.30 -8.31 3.86
N PHE A 10 36.21 -7.84 4.40
CA PHE A 10 34.96 -8.64 4.45
C PHE A 10 34.37 -8.84 3.04
N ALA A 11 34.31 -7.78 2.24
CA ALA A 11 33.83 -7.85 0.85
C ALA A 11 34.73 -8.75 -0.02
N GLU A 12 36.04 -8.68 0.12
CA GLU A 12 37.00 -9.55 -0.60
C GLU A 12 36.85 -11.02 -0.19
N LYS A 13 36.75 -11.33 1.11
CA LYS A 13 36.51 -12.70 1.60
C LYS A 13 35.18 -13.26 1.06
N MET A 14 34.13 -12.45 0.94
CA MET A 14 32.85 -12.90 0.45
C MET A 14 32.76 -12.92 -1.07
N SER A 15 33.45 -12.03 -1.78
CA SER A 15 33.52 -12.02 -3.24
C SER A 15 34.27 -13.26 -3.76
N ALA A 16 35.35 -13.66 -3.11
CA ALA A 16 36.08 -14.89 -3.45
C ALA A 16 35.21 -16.17 -3.27
N ARG A 17 34.13 -16.11 -2.49
CA ARG A 17 33.21 -17.22 -2.21
C ARG A 17 31.93 -17.17 -3.05
N ARG A 18 31.68 -16.10 -3.81
CA ARG A 18 30.50 -15.90 -4.67
C ARG A 18 30.39 -16.81 -5.89
N SER A 19 31.35 -17.67 -6.13
CA SER A 19 31.40 -18.52 -7.33
C SER A 19 30.36 -19.65 -7.42
N GLY A 20 29.38 -19.71 -6.53
CA GLY A 20 28.24 -20.61 -6.63
C GLY A 20 27.35 -20.58 -5.41
N VAL A 21 26.02 -20.75 -5.62
CA VAL A 21 25.01 -20.86 -4.55
C VAL A 21 25.36 -22.00 -3.59
N SER A 22 25.89 -23.12 -4.11
CA SER A 22 26.37 -24.26 -3.32
C SER A 22 27.53 -23.93 -2.37
N ALA A 23 28.36 -22.94 -2.70
CA ALA A 23 29.45 -22.48 -1.82
C ALA A 23 28.93 -21.64 -0.66
N LEU A 24 27.87 -20.85 -0.86
CA LEU A 24 27.20 -20.07 0.18
C LEU A 24 26.43 -21.01 1.14
N GLU A 25 25.73 -21.98 0.62
CA GLU A 25 25.01 -23.01 1.41
C GLU A 25 25.98 -23.88 2.23
N ALA A 26 27.09 -24.30 1.62
CA ALA A 26 28.15 -25.00 2.34
C ALA A 26 28.78 -24.16 3.44
N THR A 27 28.79 -22.82 3.28
CA THR A 27 29.31 -21.88 4.29
C THR A 27 28.41 -21.80 5.52
N VAL A 28 27.09 -21.97 5.37
CA VAL A 28 26.13 -21.94 6.49
C VAL A 28 26.03 -23.31 7.19
N ARG A 29 26.18 -24.41 6.42
CA ARG A 29 26.11 -25.78 6.96
C ARG A 29 27.40 -26.20 7.69
N ASP A 30 28.53 -25.62 7.38
CA ASP A 30 29.81 -25.94 8.00
C ASP A 30 30.23 -24.82 8.97
N PRO A 31 30.20 -25.04 10.29
CA PRO A 31 30.60 -24.03 11.29
C PRO A 31 32.01 -23.46 11.02
N ALA A 32 32.93 -24.25 10.45
CA ALA A 32 34.27 -23.79 10.10
C ALA A 32 34.30 -22.87 8.88
N LYS A 33 33.28 -22.94 8.00
CA LYS A 33 33.14 -22.09 6.81
C LYS A 33 32.21 -20.89 7.05
N SER A 34 31.35 -20.95 8.07
CA SER A 34 30.51 -19.82 8.49
C SER A 34 31.28 -18.68 9.16
N VAL A 35 32.57 -18.90 9.45
CA VAL A 35 33.48 -17.93 10.09
C VAL A 35 33.44 -16.54 9.45
N GLY A 36 33.27 -16.45 8.11
CA GLY A 36 33.21 -15.15 7.44
C GLY A 36 31.95 -14.34 7.74
N LEU A 37 30.78 -14.99 7.87
CA LEU A 37 29.53 -14.33 8.24
C LEU A 37 29.52 -14.03 9.74
N ALA A 38 29.99 -14.96 10.57
CA ALA A 38 30.14 -14.77 12.00
C ALA A 38 31.11 -13.62 12.34
N ASP A 39 32.24 -13.51 11.61
CA ASP A 39 33.19 -12.39 11.75
C ASP A 39 32.52 -11.06 11.37
N GLY A 40 31.68 -11.05 10.31
CA GLY A 40 30.92 -9.87 9.92
C GLY A 40 29.95 -9.42 11.01
N PHE A 41 29.23 -10.35 11.60
CA PHE A 41 28.34 -10.06 12.74
C PHE A 41 29.10 -9.64 14.00
N ALA A 42 30.26 -10.22 14.28
CA ALA A 42 31.11 -9.87 15.43
C ALA A 42 31.83 -8.53 15.28
N SER A 43 31.81 -7.93 14.08
CA SER A 43 32.49 -6.67 13.82
C SER A 43 31.96 -5.52 14.71
N THR A 44 32.87 -4.66 15.15
CA THR A 44 32.52 -3.39 15.83
C THR A 44 31.90 -2.38 14.87
N SER A 45 32.17 -2.50 13.55
CA SER A 45 31.61 -1.62 12.52
C SER A 45 30.16 -1.95 12.20
N GLY A 46 29.25 -0.96 12.36
CA GLY A 46 27.84 -1.08 12.00
C GLY A 46 27.63 -1.36 10.50
N ARG A 47 28.51 -0.83 9.61
CA ARG A 47 28.46 -1.08 8.17
C ARG A 47 28.80 -2.53 7.82
N VAL A 48 29.76 -3.13 8.50
CA VAL A 48 30.11 -4.55 8.30
C VAL A 48 28.97 -5.45 8.75
N ARG A 49 28.33 -5.14 9.88
CA ARG A 49 27.16 -5.89 10.36
C ARG A 49 25.95 -5.73 9.42
N GLU A 50 25.69 -4.52 8.89
CA GLU A 50 24.68 -4.28 7.84
C GLU A 50 24.92 -5.16 6.62
N MET A 51 26.18 -5.23 6.15
CA MET A 51 26.56 -6.08 5.02
C MET A 51 26.38 -7.57 5.31
N ALA A 52 26.70 -8.02 6.51
CA ALA A 52 26.46 -9.42 6.92
C ALA A 52 24.96 -9.76 6.88
N CYS A 53 24.11 -8.85 7.36
CA CYS A 53 22.65 -9.01 7.25
C CYS A 53 22.18 -9.04 5.78
N ALA A 54 22.70 -8.17 4.93
CA ALA A 54 22.35 -8.14 3.49
C ALA A 54 22.77 -9.42 2.77
N LEU A 55 23.96 -9.97 3.11
CA LEU A 55 24.41 -11.27 2.57
C LEU A 55 23.54 -12.43 3.07
N SER A 56 23.05 -12.38 4.29
CA SER A 56 22.10 -13.37 4.81
C SER A 56 20.78 -13.33 4.05
N LYS A 57 20.31 -12.14 3.66
CA LYS A 57 19.15 -11.97 2.78
C LYS A 57 19.39 -12.62 1.42
N GLU A 58 20.52 -12.32 0.79
CA GLU A 58 20.90 -12.92 -0.51
C GLU A 58 20.99 -14.45 -0.45
N LEU A 59 21.51 -14.98 0.67
CA LEU A 59 21.54 -16.42 0.92
C LEU A 59 20.12 -17.02 0.96
N TYR A 60 19.21 -16.42 1.73
CA TYR A 60 17.82 -16.87 1.78
C TYR A 60 17.08 -16.70 0.44
N GLU A 61 17.43 -15.70 -0.37
CA GLU A 61 16.84 -15.50 -1.70
C GLU A 61 17.27 -16.57 -2.71
N ARG A 62 18.51 -17.03 -2.64
CA ARG A 62 19.14 -17.87 -3.67
C ARG A 62 19.19 -19.35 -3.35
N THR A 63 19.00 -19.76 -2.08
CA THR A 63 19.06 -21.18 -1.72
C THR A 63 18.01 -22.01 -2.49
N GLU A 64 18.39 -23.20 -2.95
CA GLU A 64 17.48 -24.14 -3.60
C GLU A 64 16.69 -24.98 -2.58
N THR A 65 17.17 -25.06 -1.35
CA THR A 65 16.55 -25.86 -0.26
C THR A 65 16.24 -24.97 0.95
N PRO A 66 15.25 -24.04 0.83
CA PRO A 66 14.98 -23.07 1.88
C PRO A 66 14.49 -23.72 3.19
N GLU A 67 13.73 -24.82 3.13
CA GLU A 67 13.23 -25.53 4.32
C GLU A 67 14.38 -26.16 5.11
N THR A 68 15.35 -26.79 4.43
CA THR A 68 16.54 -27.38 5.06
C THR A 68 17.37 -26.26 5.67
N LEU A 69 17.58 -25.16 4.92
CA LEU A 69 18.32 -24.02 5.44
C LEU A 69 17.66 -23.40 6.67
N ALA A 70 16.32 -23.29 6.68
CA ALA A 70 15.58 -22.76 7.83
C ALA A 70 15.79 -23.61 9.11
N GLN A 71 15.85 -24.94 8.95
CA GLN A 71 16.10 -25.86 10.07
C GLN A 71 17.56 -25.80 10.55
N GLU A 72 18.51 -25.78 9.63
CA GLU A 72 19.93 -25.82 9.94
C GLU A 72 20.50 -24.46 10.36
N SER A 73 19.85 -23.34 9.99
CA SER A 73 20.33 -21.96 10.24
C SER A 73 19.81 -21.33 11.54
N GLY A 74 19.50 -22.11 12.55
CA GLY A 74 18.99 -21.58 13.83
C GLY A 74 19.89 -20.50 14.41
N ALA A 75 21.21 -20.69 14.41
CA ALA A 75 22.17 -19.70 14.88
C ALA A 75 22.19 -18.42 14.05
N LEU A 76 22.02 -18.50 12.72
CA LEU A 76 21.90 -17.33 11.85
C LEU A 76 20.62 -16.55 12.12
N ARG A 77 19.51 -17.25 12.30
CA ARG A 77 18.21 -16.65 12.64
C ARG A 77 18.26 -15.93 13.98
N GLU A 78 18.84 -16.56 14.98
CA GLU A 78 19.04 -15.97 16.30
C GLU A 78 19.91 -14.71 16.24
N GLU A 79 21.00 -14.76 15.46
CA GLU A 79 21.88 -13.61 15.26
C GLU A 79 21.17 -12.45 14.57
N LEU A 80 20.41 -12.70 13.49
CA LEU A 80 19.62 -11.67 12.81
C LEU A 80 18.57 -11.07 13.76
N THR A 81 17.88 -11.89 14.56
CA THR A 81 16.94 -11.43 15.59
C THR A 81 17.63 -10.53 16.60
N ARG A 82 18.83 -10.92 17.06
CA ARG A 82 19.64 -10.10 17.95
C ARG A 82 20.00 -8.75 17.33
N ARG A 83 20.30 -8.69 16.02
CA ARG A 83 20.63 -7.42 15.33
C ARG A 83 19.44 -6.47 15.25
N ILE A 84 18.22 -6.97 15.08
CA ILE A 84 17.01 -6.14 15.14
C ILE A 84 16.93 -5.44 16.51
N ALA A 85 17.24 -6.16 17.59
CA ALA A 85 17.11 -5.66 18.95
C ALA A 85 18.30 -4.82 19.46
N THR A 86 19.48 -4.92 18.85
CA THR A 86 20.70 -4.29 19.43
C THR A 86 21.41 -3.31 18.50
N ASP A 87 21.22 -3.39 17.19
CA ASP A 87 21.97 -2.58 16.25
C ASP A 87 21.27 -1.25 15.90
N GLY A 88 22.02 -0.37 15.23
CA GLY A 88 21.46 0.85 14.64
C GLY A 88 20.49 0.55 13.49
N THR A 89 19.69 1.53 13.11
CA THR A 89 18.54 1.39 12.20
C THR A 89 18.87 0.64 10.91
N ARG A 90 20.01 0.91 10.26
CA ARG A 90 20.37 0.29 8.97
C ARG A 90 20.60 -1.22 9.09
N ALA A 91 21.41 -1.65 10.06
CA ALA A 91 21.67 -3.07 10.27
C ALA A 91 20.42 -3.80 10.75
N ALA A 92 19.62 -3.18 11.63
CA ALA A 92 18.34 -3.72 12.07
C ALA A 92 17.35 -3.91 10.93
N SER A 93 17.24 -2.92 10.01
CA SER A 93 16.39 -3.02 8.82
C SER A 93 16.88 -4.12 7.86
N ALA A 94 18.19 -4.24 7.65
CA ALA A 94 18.76 -5.30 6.83
C ALA A 94 18.52 -6.70 7.43
N ALA A 95 18.61 -6.85 8.75
CA ALA A 95 18.29 -8.09 9.45
C ALA A 95 16.80 -8.45 9.33
N SER A 96 15.92 -7.46 9.52
CA SER A 96 14.48 -7.63 9.31
C SER A 96 14.16 -8.09 7.89
N ALA A 97 14.75 -7.46 6.88
CA ALA A 97 14.58 -7.84 5.47
C ALA A 97 15.04 -9.28 5.20
N ALA A 98 16.15 -9.73 5.82
CA ALA A 98 16.62 -11.09 5.67
C ALA A 98 15.64 -12.12 6.27
N LEU A 99 15.13 -11.86 7.48
CA LEU A 99 14.15 -12.74 8.12
C LEU A 99 12.80 -12.76 7.38
N LEU A 100 12.36 -11.64 6.81
CA LEU A 100 11.14 -11.59 5.99
C LEU A 100 11.28 -12.42 4.71
N VAL A 101 12.46 -12.43 4.08
CA VAL A 101 12.73 -13.31 2.93
C VAL A 101 12.65 -14.78 3.34
N LEU A 102 13.25 -15.16 4.48
CA LEU A 102 13.15 -16.50 5.02
C LEU A 102 11.66 -16.90 5.21
N CYS A 103 10.88 -16.07 5.90
CA CYS A 103 9.45 -16.32 6.16
C CYS A 103 8.63 -16.42 4.86
N ARG A 104 8.96 -15.62 3.83
CA ARG A 104 8.28 -15.68 2.52
C ARG A 104 8.56 -16.99 1.79
N ARG A 105 9.78 -17.50 1.88
CA ARG A 105 10.20 -18.74 1.22
C ARG A 105 9.83 -19.99 2.00
N VAL A 106 9.74 -19.87 3.32
CA VAL A 106 9.37 -20.95 4.26
C VAL A 106 8.25 -20.44 5.18
N PRO A 107 7.00 -20.44 4.72
CA PRO A 107 5.88 -19.88 5.49
C PRO A 107 5.72 -20.51 6.88
N GLY A 108 6.04 -21.79 7.05
CA GLY A 108 6.03 -22.45 8.35
C GLY A 108 7.05 -21.93 9.37
N ALA A 109 8.03 -21.12 8.96
CA ALA A 109 8.99 -20.48 9.87
C ALA A 109 8.45 -19.18 10.50
N LEU A 110 7.39 -18.59 9.94
CA LEU A 110 6.92 -17.25 10.32
C LEU A 110 6.56 -17.15 11.82
N GLU A 111 5.80 -18.08 12.34
CA GLU A 111 5.34 -18.03 13.74
C GLU A 111 6.51 -18.08 14.74
N ALA A 112 7.50 -18.93 14.47
CA ALA A 112 8.69 -19.03 15.28
C ALA A 112 9.55 -17.76 15.20
N VAL A 113 9.81 -17.27 13.99
CA VAL A 113 10.59 -16.03 13.75
C VAL A 113 9.92 -14.82 14.39
N LEU A 114 8.61 -14.67 14.22
CA LEU A 114 7.82 -13.60 14.79
C LEU A 114 7.93 -13.62 16.34
N SER A 115 7.75 -14.78 16.95
CA SER A 115 7.86 -14.95 18.39
C SER A 115 9.27 -14.59 18.91
N GLU A 116 10.33 -15.01 18.21
CA GLU A 116 11.71 -14.69 18.56
C GLU A 116 12.00 -13.19 18.46
N VAL A 117 11.57 -12.54 17.38
CA VAL A 117 11.77 -11.09 17.14
C VAL A 117 11.03 -10.28 18.21
N LEU A 118 9.76 -10.58 18.45
CA LEU A 118 8.97 -9.87 19.44
C LEU A 118 9.53 -10.05 20.85
N ARG A 119 9.93 -11.25 21.23
CA ARG A 119 10.58 -11.49 22.52
C ARG A 119 11.85 -10.65 22.67
N ALA A 120 12.76 -10.70 21.68
CA ALA A 120 14.03 -9.98 21.72
C ALA A 120 13.88 -8.45 21.77
N THR A 121 12.83 -7.91 21.14
CA THR A 121 12.56 -6.47 21.11
C THR A 121 11.80 -6.00 22.36
N ARG A 122 10.88 -6.80 22.92
CA ARG A 122 10.13 -6.48 24.13
C ARG A 122 10.98 -6.49 25.40
N GLU A 123 12.01 -7.34 25.45
CA GLU A 123 12.95 -7.37 26.58
C GLU A 123 13.76 -6.08 26.77
N LYS A 124 13.74 -5.20 25.75
CA LYS A 124 14.43 -3.91 25.80
C LYS A 124 13.51 -2.81 26.33
N SER A 125 14.07 -1.92 27.15
CA SER A 125 13.35 -0.73 27.62
C SER A 125 13.27 0.39 26.57
N ASP A 126 13.99 0.28 25.46
CA ASP A 126 14.05 1.27 24.39
C ASP A 126 12.80 1.16 23.50
N GLY A 127 12.00 2.23 23.46
CA GLY A 127 10.79 2.32 22.64
C GLY A 127 11.06 2.17 21.14
N GLN A 128 12.22 2.63 20.64
CA GLN A 128 12.60 2.44 19.23
C GLN A 128 12.83 0.96 18.89
N VAL A 129 13.39 0.20 19.83
CA VAL A 129 13.61 -1.24 19.63
C VAL A 129 12.28 -1.98 19.62
N LYS A 130 11.34 -1.64 20.50
CA LYS A 130 9.98 -2.19 20.49
C LYS A 130 9.26 -1.87 19.17
N ALA A 131 9.33 -0.63 18.70
CA ALA A 131 8.75 -0.22 17.42
C ALA A 131 9.29 -1.04 16.23
N ARG A 132 10.57 -1.46 16.24
CA ARG A 132 11.13 -2.35 15.21
C ARG A 132 10.48 -3.74 15.20
N GLY A 133 10.18 -4.30 16.38
CA GLY A 133 9.45 -5.56 16.48
C GLY A 133 8.05 -5.47 15.89
N MET A 134 7.34 -4.36 16.15
CA MET A 134 6.02 -4.08 15.58
C MET A 134 6.08 -3.85 14.07
N ALA A 135 7.06 -3.08 13.57
CA ALA A 135 7.28 -2.87 12.13
C ALA A 135 7.61 -4.19 11.41
N PHE A 136 8.36 -5.10 12.06
CA PHE A 136 8.59 -6.44 11.54
C PHE A 136 7.27 -7.22 11.42
N ALA A 137 6.42 -7.18 12.45
CA ALA A 137 5.11 -7.84 12.43
C ALA A 137 4.20 -7.27 11.32
N ALA A 138 4.15 -5.94 11.15
CA ALA A 138 3.40 -5.29 10.07
C ALA A 138 3.89 -5.74 8.69
N SER A 139 5.22 -5.71 8.46
CA SER A 139 5.81 -6.15 7.20
C SER A 139 5.60 -7.66 6.94
N ALA A 140 5.56 -8.47 8.00
CA ALA A 140 5.23 -9.89 7.90
C ALA A 140 3.77 -10.10 7.49
N ALA A 141 2.84 -9.34 8.09
CA ALA A 141 1.42 -9.37 7.71
C ALA A 141 1.20 -9.01 6.22
N ALA A 142 2.01 -8.10 5.69
CA ALA A 142 1.94 -7.69 4.28
C ALA A 142 2.39 -8.76 3.27
N MET A 143 2.97 -9.89 3.71
CA MET A 143 3.48 -10.91 2.79
C MET A 143 2.38 -11.76 2.15
N SER A 144 1.35 -12.13 2.90
CA SER A 144 0.21 -12.93 2.44
C SER A 144 -0.94 -12.91 3.46
N ALA A 145 -2.14 -13.33 3.04
CA ALA A 145 -3.31 -13.48 3.89
C ALA A 145 -3.07 -14.43 5.09
N ASP A 146 -2.40 -15.56 4.84
CA ASP A 146 -2.03 -16.51 5.89
C ASP A 146 -1.07 -15.90 6.89
N ALA A 147 -0.06 -15.15 6.42
CA ALA A 147 0.89 -14.45 7.27
C ALA A 147 0.18 -13.39 8.13
N ALA A 148 -0.74 -12.62 7.56
CA ALA A 148 -1.57 -11.67 8.28
C ALA A 148 -2.37 -12.33 9.40
N SER A 149 -3.00 -13.47 9.10
CA SER A 149 -3.75 -14.27 10.09
C SER A 149 -2.86 -14.77 11.23
N ILE A 150 -1.62 -15.18 10.93
CA ILE A 150 -0.64 -15.59 11.96
C ILE A 150 -0.27 -14.41 12.84
N VAL A 151 0.05 -13.25 12.25
CA VAL A 151 0.44 -12.03 13.00
C VAL A 151 -0.67 -11.60 13.95
N VAL A 152 -1.91 -11.55 13.50
CA VAL A 152 -3.05 -11.16 14.34
C VAL A 152 -3.29 -12.16 15.47
N ARG A 153 -3.34 -13.47 15.16
CA ARG A 153 -3.57 -14.51 16.17
C ARG A 153 -2.46 -14.65 17.19
N SER A 154 -1.23 -14.33 16.84
CA SER A 154 -0.08 -14.40 17.76
C SER A 154 -0.12 -13.34 18.88
N GLY A 155 -1.04 -12.37 18.80
CA GLY A 155 -1.06 -11.21 19.72
C GLY A 155 0.14 -10.27 19.51
N ALA A 156 0.80 -10.35 18.36
CA ALA A 156 1.94 -9.50 18.02
C ALA A 156 1.63 -8.00 18.10
N LEU A 157 0.38 -7.64 17.82
CA LEU A 157 -0.09 -6.25 17.78
C LEU A 157 -0.76 -5.76 19.07
N ASN A 158 -0.82 -6.57 20.13
CA ASN A 158 -1.49 -6.20 21.40
C ASN A 158 -0.91 -4.92 22.01
N GLU A 159 0.41 -4.75 21.97
CA GLU A 159 1.05 -3.51 22.44
C GLU A 159 0.57 -2.27 21.66
N CYS A 160 0.47 -2.39 20.31
CA CYS A 160 -0.07 -1.28 19.50
C CYS A 160 -1.51 -0.95 19.88
N ILE A 161 -2.33 -1.96 20.17
CA ILE A 161 -3.72 -1.76 20.58
C ILE A 161 -3.82 -1.09 21.95
N GLU A 162 -2.97 -1.48 22.89
CA GLU A 162 -2.86 -0.86 24.21
C GLU A 162 -2.39 0.60 24.09
N ASP A 163 -1.36 0.87 23.28
CA ASP A 163 -0.86 2.22 23.04
C ASP A 163 -1.93 3.15 22.44
N VAL A 164 -2.73 2.66 21.48
CA VAL A 164 -3.85 3.42 20.90
C VAL A 164 -4.86 3.82 21.96
N GLY A 165 -5.09 2.97 22.98
CA GLY A 165 -5.96 3.26 24.11
C GLY A 165 -5.30 4.11 25.21
N GLY A 166 -3.98 4.28 25.16
CA GLY A 166 -3.15 4.90 26.19
C GLY A 166 -3.17 6.44 26.17
N SER A 167 -2.36 7.03 27.05
CA SER A 167 -2.23 8.49 27.20
C SER A 167 -1.01 9.08 26.50
N ASP A 168 -0.09 8.25 25.99
CA ASP A 168 1.08 8.70 25.25
C ASP A 168 0.73 8.95 23.77
N LEU A 169 0.63 10.23 23.38
CA LEU A 169 0.28 10.64 22.04
C LEU A 169 1.24 10.09 20.96
N LEU A 170 2.54 10.08 21.24
CA LEU A 170 3.52 9.64 20.24
C LEU A 170 3.48 8.12 20.07
N ALA A 171 3.31 7.37 21.16
CA ALA A 171 3.12 5.94 21.11
C ALA A 171 1.82 5.57 20.37
N ALA A 172 0.73 6.27 20.66
CA ALA A 172 -0.56 6.05 20.00
C ALA A 172 -0.49 6.33 18.50
N LEU A 173 0.13 7.43 18.07
CA LEU A 173 0.33 7.76 16.65
C LEU A 173 1.20 6.72 15.94
N ALA A 174 2.34 6.32 16.52
CA ALA A 174 3.21 5.31 15.96
C ALA A 174 2.48 3.95 15.81
N SER A 175 1.69 3.58 16.81
CA SER A 175 0.91 2.35 16.81
C SER A 175 -0.22 2.38 15.76
N LEU A 176 -0.89 3.53 15.57
CA LEU A 176 -1.88 3.71 14.52
C LEU A 176 -1.26 3.61 13.11
N GLU A 177 -0.02 4.11 12.90
CA GLU A 177 0.70 3.93 11.63
C GLU A 177 0.92 2.43 11.33
N ILE A 178 1.39 1.68 12.31
CA ILE A 178 1.62 0.25 12.19
C ILE A 178 0.30 -0.49 11.89
N LEU A 179 -0.76 -0.18 12.61
CA LEU A 179 -2.08 -0.78 12.38
C LEU A 179 -2.66 -0.41 11.01
N ALA A 180 -2.41 0.83 10.52
CA ALA A 180 -2.76 1.25 9.18
C ALA A 180 -2.05 0.42 8.12
N GLU A 181 -0.73 0.22 8.26
CA GLU A 181 0.07 -0.61 7.36
C GLU A 181 -0.42 -2.06 7.32
N VAL A 182 -0.74 -2.64 8.50
CA VAL A 182 -1.33 -3.98 8.60
C VAL A 182 -2.69 -4.04 7.91
N ALA A 183 -3.57 -3.07 8.15
CA ALA A 183 -4.90 -3.04 7.52
C ALA A 183 -4.83 -2.87 6.00
N GLU A 184 -3.82 -2.16 5.47
CA GLU A 184 -3.59 -2.01 4.03
C GLU A 184 -3.00 -3.26 3.39
N SER A 185 -2.28 -4.08 4.15
CA SER A 185 -1.51 -5.20 3.62
C SER A 185 -2.37 -6.27 2.95
N SER A 186 -3.53 -6.58 3.53
CA SER A 186 -4.50 -7.52 2.98
C SER A 186 -5.88 -7.38 3.63
N ARG A 187 -6.91 -7.86 2.92
CA ARG A 187 -8.28 -7.95 3.45
C ARG A 187 -8.35 -8.81 4.73
N ASP A 188 -7.60 -9.89 4.79
CA ASP A 188 -7.60 -10.80 5.94
C ASP A 188 -6.90 -10.19 7.15
N ALA A 189 -5.85 -9.39 6.94
CA ALA A 189 -5.23 -8.61 8.01
C ALA A 189 -6.21 -7.60 8.61
N ALA A 190 -6.90 -6.84 7.77
CA ALA A 190 -7.91 -5.89 8.21
C ALA A 190 -9.09 -6.60 8.91
N ALA A 191 -9.53 -7.77 8.41
CA ALA A 191 -10.57 -8.59 9.06
C ALA A 191 -10.11 -9.12 10.43
N GLY A 192 -8.84 -9.49 10.54
CA GLY A 192 -8.24 -9.88 11.82
C GLY A 192 -8.25 -8.72 12.82
N LEU A 193 -7.86 -7.51 12.40
CA LEU A 193 -7.95 -6.31 13.26
C LEU A 193 -9.39 -5.99 13.65
N LYS A 194 -10.37 -6.15 12.73
CA LYS A 194 -11.79 -6.00 13.02
C LYS A 194 -12.28 -6.91 14.14
N SER A 195 -11.74 -8.14 14.22
CA SER A 195 -12.13 -9.10 15.27
C SER A 195 -11.72 -8.68 16.68
N ILE A 196 -10.97 -7.58 16.82
CA ILE A 196 -10.52 -7.04 18.11
C ILE A 196 -11.44 -5.89 18.52
N ASP A 197 -12.48 -6.20 19.28
CA ASP A 197 -13.50 -5.23 19.70
C ASP A 197 -12.91 -4.01 20.40
N ALA A 198 -11.88 -4.20 21.24
CA ALA A 198 -11.21 -3.12 21.94
C ALA A 198 -10.54 -2.10 21.00
N LEU A 199 -9.98 -2.56 19.87
CA LEU A 199 -9.42 -1.67 18.85
C LEU A 199 -10.51 -0.85 18.18
N SER A 200 -11.57 -1.49 17.69
CA SER A 200 -12.68 -0.81 17.02
C SER A 200 -13.32 0.26 17.94
N ALA A 201 -13.56 -0.08 19.20
CA ALA A 201 -14.07 0.86 20.19
C ALA A 201 -13.12 2.03 20.46
N SER A 202 -11.81 1.78 20.55
CA SER A 202 -10.79 2.82 20.75
C SER A 202 -10.72 3.78 19.56
N LEU A 203 -10.75 3.25 18.32
CA LEU A 203 -10.72 4.08 17.11
C LEU A 203 -11.95 5.01 17.03
N VAL A 204 -13.13 4.49 17.29
CA VAL A 204 -14.38 5.30 17.32
C VAL A 204 -14.31 6.36 18.41
N ARG A 205 -13.89 5.99 19.62
CA ARG A 205 -13.75 6.92 20.75
C ARG A 205 -12.80 8.07 20.42
N ILE A 206 -11.58 7.76 19.91
CA ILE A 206 -10.55 8.77 19.59
C ILE A 206 -11.06 9.69 18.48
N ALA A 207 -11.63 9.14 17.42
CA ALA A 207 -12.13 9.93 16.30
C ALA A 207 -13.27 10.89 16.72
N SER A 208 -14.12 10.48 17.66
CA SER A 208 -15.24 11.28 18.17
C SER A 208 -14.84 12.32 19.23
N ASP A 209 -13.70 12.13 19.89
CA ASP A 209 -13.23 13.01 20.97
C ASP A 209 -12.73 14.34 20.39
N ARG A 210 -13.48 15.43 20.62
CA ARG A 210 -13.14 16.76 20.13
C ARG A 210 -11.92 17.38 20.82
N ASP A 211 -11.58 16.91 22.01
CA ASP A 211 -10.45 17.40 22.80
C ASP A 211 -9.15 16.64 22.47
N ALA A 212 -9.26 15.50 21.75
CA ALA A 212 -8.10 14.75 21.31
C ALA A 212 -7.34 15.49 20.19
N ASP A 213 -6.02 15.23 20.12
CA ASP A 213 -5.15 15.78 19.09
C ASP A 213 -5.67 15.48 17.67
N ILE A 214 -5.61 16.48 16.79
CA ILE A 214 -6.19 16.39 15.43
C ILE A 214 -5.48 15.30 14.59
N ALA A 215 -4.17 15.11 14.75
CA ALA A 215 -3.44 14.08 14.03
C ALA A 215 -3.86 12.68 14.50
N LEU A 216 -4.09 12.50 15.81
CA LEU A 216 -4.58 11.25 16.37
C LEU A 216 -5.99 10.93 15.86
N ARG A 217 -6.88 11.92 15.84
CA ARG A 217 -8.25 11.78 15.33
C ARG A 217 -8.27 11.42 13.85
N THR A 218 -7.52 12.15 13.03
CA THR A 218 -7.45 11.89 11.58
C THR A 218 -6.94 10.48 11.28
N ARG A 219 -5.92 10.05 12.02
CA ARG A 219 -5.34 8.71 11.82
C ARG A 219 -6.30 7.62 12.28
N ALA A 220 -6.99 7.79 13.41
CA ALA A 220 -8.01 6.85 13.89
C ALA A 220 -9.16 6.70 12.89
N VAL A 221 -9.60 7.79 12.24
CA VAL A 221 -10.62 7.77 11.18
C VAL A 221 -10.15 6.93 9.98
N VAL A 222 -8.92 7.15 9.51
CA VAL A 222 -8.37 6.42 8.35
C VAL A 222 -8.24 4.93 8.64
N VAL A 223 -7.68 4.57 9.79
CA VAL A 223 -7.55 3.15 10.20
C VAL A 223 -8.91 2.49 10.35
N GLY A 224 -9.86 3.18 10.99
CA GLY A 224 -11.23 2.70 11.16
C GLY A 224 -11.94 2.44 9.82
N GLY A 225 -11.78 3.33 8.84
CA GLY A 225 -12.30 3.16 7.49
C GLY A 225 -11.73 1.92 6.78
N ARG A 226 -10.42 1.68 6.90
CA ARG A 226 -9.76 0.50 6.32
C ARG A 226 -10.24 -0.81 6.94
N ILE A 227 -10.38 -0.84 8.27
CA ILE A 227 -10.93 -2.01 8.97
C ILE A 227 -12.39 -2.24 8.56
N ALA A 228 -13.18 -1.18 8.46
CA ALA A 228 -14.58 -1.26 8.05
C ALA A 228 -14.75 -1.74 6.59
N ALA A 229 -13.74 -1.61 5.73
CA ALA A 229 -13.75 -2.18 4.37
C ALA A 229 -13.93 -3.72 4.34
N THR A 230 -13.67 -4.41 5.44
CA THR A 230 -13.86 -5.86 5.56
C THR A 230 -15.26 -6.27 6.02
N CYS A 231 -16.12 -5.30 6.31
CA CYS A 231 -17.49 -5.56 6.71
C CYS A 231 -18.25 -6.28 5.58
N PRO A 232 -19.01 -7.35 5.86
CA PRO A 232 -19.66 -8.16 4.84
C PRO A 232 -20.84 -7.44 4.17
N SER A 233 -21.39 -6.41 4.80
CA SER A 233 -22.54 -5.65 4.27
C SER A 233 -22.56 -4.24 4.85
N GLY A 234 -23.33 -3.36 4.21
CA GLY A 234 -23.61 -2.01 4.72
C GLY A 234 -24.41 -1.98 6.03
N GLY A 235 -25.02 -3.10 6.41
CA GLY A 235 -25.72 -3.27 7.69
C GLY A 235 -24.85 -3.85 8.81
N ASP A 236 -23.58 -4.12 8.56
CA ASP A 236 -22.64 -4.53 9.60
C ASP A 236 -22.49 -3.43 10.66
N ALA A 237 -22.48 -3.80 11.95
CA ALA A 237 -22.50 -2.84 13.05
C ALA A 237 -21.34 -1.84 12.98
N LEU A 238 -20.11 -2.30 12.67
CA LEU A 238 -18.97 -1.41 12.52
C LEU A 238 -19.11 -0.50 11.29
N ALA A 239 -19.61 -1.02 10.16
CA ALA A 239 -19.84 -0.22 8.98
C ALA A 239 -20.85 0.90 9.23
N VAL A 240 -21.97 0.58 9.88
CA VAL A 240 -23.01 1.57 10.24
C VAL A 240 -22.45 2.63 11.19
N GLU A 241 -21.73 2.23 12.23
CA GLU A 241 -21.13 3.16 13.18
C GLU A 241 -20.07 4.06 12.53
N MET A 242 -19.22 3.49 11.68
CA MET A 242 -18.24 4.27 10.92
C MET A 242 -18.91 5.24 9.95
N MET A 243 -19.96 4.85 9.22
CA MET A 243 -20.68 5.77 8.32
C MET A 243 -21.30 6.94 9.11
N ARG A 244 -21.94 6.67 10.26
CA ARG A 244 -22.49 7.72 11.11
C ARG A 244 -21.38 8.67 11.57
N LEU A 245 -20.28 8.12 12.10
CA LEU A 245 -19.13 8.90 12.55
C LEU A 245 -18.53 9.76 11.43
N LEU A 246 -18.35 9.19 10.23
CA LEU A 246 -17.84 9.92 9.06
C LEU A 246 -18.80 11.07 8.68
N GLY A 247 -20.12 10.85 8.71
CA GLY A 247 -21.10 11.90 8.46
C GLY A 247 -21.03 13.05 9.48
N ASP A 248 -20.97 12.72 10.77
CA ASP A 248 -20.85 13.69 11.86
C ASP A 248 -19.53 14.51 11.76
N LEU A 249 -18.42 13.82 11.57
CA LEU A 249 -17.09 14.45 11.43
C LEU A 249 -16.98 15.32 10.17
N PHE A 250 -17.65 14.92 9.09
CA PHE A 250 -17.65 15.70 7.86
C PHE A 250 -18.45 17.00 8.01
N ALA A 251 -19.58 16.95 8.72
CA ALA A 251 -20.41 18.14 8.96
C ALA A 251 -19.72 19.17 9.84
N ASP A 252 -19.10 18.73 10.93
CA ASP A 252 -18.51 19.59 11.97
C ASP A 252 -17.00 19.76 11.85
N GLY A 253 -16.35 19.00 10.97
CA GLY A 253 -14.91 18.86 10.96
C GLY A 253 -14.17 20.03 10.31
N GLU A 254 -12.96 20.25 10.81
CA GLU A 254 -11.94 21.07 10.19
C GLU A 254 -11.47 20.45 8.87
N ARG A 255 -10.67 21.22 8.10
CA ARG A 255 -10.22 20.81 6.78
C ARG A 255 -9.50 19.45 6.77
N ASP A 256 -8.62 19.21 7.76
CA ASP A 256 -7.82 18.00 7.83
C ASP A 256 -8.69 16.77 8.20
N ILE A 257 -9.64 16.97 9.11
CA ILE A 257 -10.65 15.93 9.45
C ILE A 257 -11.48 15.58 8.21
N ARG A 258 -11.94 16.58 7.44
CA ARG A 258 -12.72 16.33 6.22
C ARG A 258 -11.91 15.56 5.17
N ALA A 259 -10.61 15.86 5.03
CA ALA A 259 -9.74 15.10 4.14
C ALA A 259 -9.60 13.64 4.58
N ALA A 260 -9.39 13.40 5.88
CA ALA A 260 -9.34 12.05 6.45
C ALA A 260 -10.67 11.30 6.29
N VAL A 261 -11.81 11.98 6.44
CA VAL A 261 -13.14 11.39 6.19
C VAL A 261 -13.29 10.96 4.74
N VAL A 262 -12.84 11.78 3.77
CA VAL A 262 -12.87 11.44 2.34
C VAL A 262 -12.02 10.19 2.07
N ASP A 263 -10.81 10.12 2.61
CA ASP A 263 -9.91 8.97 2.47
C ASP A 263 -10.53 7.70 3.08
N ALA A 264 -10.98 7.78 4.33
CA ALA A 264 -11.61 6.68 5.05
C ALA A 264 -12.88 6.15 4.36
N SER A 265 -13.71 7.07 3.83
CA SER A 265 -14.91 6.72 3.07
C SER A 265 -14.57 5.95 1.79
N GLY A 266 -13.52 6.39 1.08
CA GLY A 266 -13.00 5.68 -0.09
C GLY A 266 -12.45 4.31 0.28
N ALA A 267 -11.68 4.21 1.36
CA ALA A 267 -11.11 2.96 1.84
C ALA A 267 -12.18 1.94 2.23
N MET A 268 -13.25 2.37 2.94
CA MET A 268 -14.39 1.53 3.30
C MET A 268 -15.05 0.84 2.11
N CYS A 269 -15.05 1.49 0.95
CA CYS A 269 -15.76 1.04 -0.25
C CYS A 269 -14.93 0.18 -1.20
N VAL A 270 -13.64 -0.04 -0.94
CA VAL A 270 -12.72 -0.71 -1.88
C VAL A 270 -13.23 -2.10 -2.27
N SER A 271 -13.64 -2.90 -1.31
CA SER A 271 -13.90 -4.33 -1.51
C SER A 271 -15.37 -4.73 -1.47
N ASN A 272 -16.30 -3.80 -1.20
CA ASN A 272 -17.70 -4.17 -0.97
C ASN A 272 -18.68 -3.15 -1.56
N GLY A 273 -19.48 -3.60 -2.54
CA GLY A 273 -20.51 -2.79 -3.20
C GLY A 273 -21.67 -2.40 -2.29
N GLN A 274 -22.07 -3.26 -1.35
CA GLN A 274 -23.16 -2.96 -0.43
C GLN A 274 -22.78 -1.89 0.59
N VAL A 275 -21.52 -1.89 1.05
CA VAL A 275 -20.99 -0.83 1.91
C VAL A 275 -20.93 0.49 1.15
N ALA A 276 -20.51 0.46 -0.13
CA ALA A 276 -20.49 1.65 -0.98
C ALA A 276 -21.90 2.21 -1.24
N ASP A 277 -22.89 1.36 -1.53
CA ASP A 277 -24.30 1.76 -1.68
C ASP A 277 -24.83 2.42 -0.41
N ALA A 278 -24.57 1.82 0.74
CA ALA A 278 -25.00 2.35 2.02
C ALA A 278 -24.33 3.72 2.30
N LEU A 279 -23.04 3.87 2.01
CA LEU A 279 -22.33 5.14 2.16
C LEU A 279 -22.90 6.22 1.24
N VAL A 280 -23.12 5.93 -0.04
CA VAL A 280 -23.71 6.89 -1.00
C VAL A 280 -25.09 7.36 -0.55
N THR A 281 -25.87 6.43 0.01
CA THR A 281 -27.23 6.74 0.50
C THR A 281 -27.20 7.55 1.80
N ALA A 282 -26.33 7.18 2.75
CA ALA A 282 -26.29 7.79 4.07
C ALA A 282 -25.51 9.12 4.11
N CYS A 283 -24.50 9.28 3.24
CA CYS A 283 -23.52 10.36 3.29
C CYS A 283 -23.34 11.04 1.91
N ALA A 284 -24.45 11.42 1.24
CA ALA A 284 -24.41 12.06 -0.08
C ALA A 284 -23.53 13.31 -0.13
N ASN A 285 -23.49 14.10 0.95
CA ASN A 285 -22.64 15.27 1.08
C ASN A 285 -21.12 14.95 1.01
N ILE A 286 -20.70 13.79 1.48
CA ILE A 286 -19.32 13.31 1.34
C ILE A 286 -19.03 13.02 -0.14
N ILE A 287 -19.95 12.37 -0.85
CA ILE A 287 -19.82 12.06 -2.28
C ILE A 287 -19.75 13.36 -3.11
N GLU A 288 -20.60 14.33 -2.85
CA GLU A 288 -20.55 15.65 -3.49
C GLU A 288 -19.20 16.34 -3.26
N SER A 289 -18.67 16.28 -2.04
CA SER A 289 -17.35 16.83 -1.71
C SER A 289 -16.22 16.08 -2.41
N MET A 290 -16.28 14.74 -2.49
CA MET A 290 -15.33 13.95 -3.26
C MET A 290 -15.32 14.39 -4.72
N ALA A 291 -16.49 14.49 -5.35
CA ALA A 291 -16.60 14.92 -6.74
C ALA A 291 -16.09 16.36 -6.92
N TYR A 292 -16.44 17.27 -6.01
CA TYR A 292 -15.97 18.65 -6.06
C TYR A 292 -14.44 18.74 -5.98
N ASN A 293 -13.82 18.06 -5.00
CA ASN A 293 -12.37 18.08 -4.82
C ASN A 293 -11.65 17.34 -5.96
N ALA A 294 -12.23 16.27 -6.50
CA ALA A 294 -11.69 15.54 -7.65
C ALA A 294 -11.53 16.43 -8.89
N PHE A 295 -12.53 17.26 -9.20
CA PHE A 295 -12.57 18.04 -10.44
C PHE A 295 -12.27 19.54 -10.28
N LYS A 296 -12.29 20.09 -9.06
CA LYS A 296 -11.97 21.49 -8.77
C LYS A 296 -10.88 21.68 -7.72
N GLY A 297 -10.55 20.63 -6.97
CA GLY A 297 -9.46 20.65 -6.01
C GLY A 297 -8.10 20.73 -6.67
N THR A 298 -7.07 20.94 -5.86
CA THR A 298 -5.67 20.97 -6.31
C THR A 298 -4.79 20.21 -5.31
N GLY A 299 -3.64 19.73 -5.78
CA GLY A 299 -2.65 19.06 -4.94
C GLY A 299 -3.18 17.80 -4.27
N GLU A 300 -2.83 17.59 -3.01
CA GLU A 300 -3.13 16.37 -2.26
C GLU A 300 -4.63 16.12 -2.11
N SER A 301 -5.42 17.15 -1.84
CA SER A 301 -6.88 17.01 -1.70
C SER A 301 -7.56 16.49 -2.98
N GLN A 302 -7.06 16.88 -4.15
CA GLN A 302 -7.52 16.36 -5.42
C GLN A 302 -7.18 14.88 -5.59
N ILE A 303 -5.94 14.50 -5.25
CA ILE A 303 -5.47 13.13 -5.37
C ILE A 303 -6.29 12.21 -4.45
N ILE A 304 -6.44 12.57 -3.18
CA ILE A 304 -7.24 11.81 -2.20
C ILE A 304 -8.67 11.64 -2.73
N ALA A 305 -9.30 12.71 -3.18
CA ALA A 305 -10.68 12.67 -3.66
C ALA A 305 -10.86 11.81 -4.92
N LEU A 306 -9.93 11.87 -5.88
CA LEU A 306 -9.94 11.03 -7.07
C LEU A 306 -9.84 9.54 -6.74
N HIS A 307 -8.92 9.18 -5.86
CA HIS A 307 -8.75 7.78 -5.45
C HIS A 307 -9.92 7.29 -4.61
N ALA A 308 -10.43 8.10 -3.68
CA ALA A 308 -11.61 7.78 -2.87
C ALA A 308 -12.84 7.56 -3.76
N LEU A 309 -13.10 8.48 -4.69
CA LEU A 309 -14.23 8.38 -5.61
C LEU A 309 -14.11 7.14 -6.52
N ALA A 310 -12.90 6.83 -7.03
CA ALA A 310 -12.65 5.62 -7.80
C ALA A 310 -12.94 4.35 -7.00
N ASN A 311 -12.58 4.33 -5.71
CA ASN A 311 -12.87 3.22 -4.80
C ASN A 311 -14.38 3.07 -4.58
N VAL A 312 -15.09 4.16 -4.29
CA VAL A 312 -16.56 4.15 -4.15
C VAL A 312 -17.23 3.62 -5.42
N CYS A 313 -16.73 4.01 -6.60
CA CYS A 313 -17.22 3.53 -7.89
C CYS A 313 -16.83 2.08 -8.21
N GLY A 314 -15.97 1.45 -7.44
CA GLY A 314 -15.60 0.04 -7.61
C GLY A 314 -14.46 -0.22 -8.59
N ALA A 315 -13.48 0.69 -8.68
CA ALA A 315 -12.33 0.51 -9.58
C ALA A 315 -11.52 -0.76 -9.31
N GLU A 316 -11.54 -1.28 -8.09
CA GLU A 316 -10.81 -2.48 -7.66
C GLU A 316 -11.74 -3.66 -7.30
N ARG A 317 -13.07 -3.48 -7.39
CA ARG A 317 -14.03 -4.55 -7.09
C ARG A 317 -14.18 -5.52 -8.26
N SER A 318 -14.58 -6.75 -7.94
CA SER A 318 -14.99 -7.72 -8.96
C SER A 318 -16.27 -7.25 -9.67
N THR A 319 -16.52 -7.80 -10.87
CA THR A 319 -17.71 -7.46 -11.66
C THR A 319 -19.03 -7.81 -10.99
N ASP A 320 -19.00 -8.71 -10.00
CA ASP A 320 -20.18 -9.18 -9.28
C ASP A 320 -20.57 -8.26 -8.11
N GLU A 321 -19.66 -7.36 -7.70
CA GLU A 321 -19.88 -6.41 -6.61
C GLU A 321 -20.14 -5.00 -7.15
N THR A 322 -21.20 -4.83 -7.93
CA THR A 322 -21.58 -3.55 -8.54
C THR A 322 -22.41 -2.70 -7.58
N LEU A 323 -22.38 -1.39 -7.84
CA LEU A 323 -23.28 -0.44 -7.18
C LEU A 323 -24.73 -0.63 -7.68
N SER A 324 -25.71 -0.27 -6.85
CA SER A 324 -27.08 -0.10 -7.31
C SER A 324 -27.20 1.03 -8.34
N ALA A 325 -28.19 0.94 -9.23
CA ALA A 325 -28.43 1.98 -10.23
C ALA A 325 -28.70 3.37 -9.62
N ALA A 326 -29.31 3.40 -8.43
CA ALA A 326 -29.56 4.65 -7.71
C ALA A 326 -28.25 5.28 -7.21
N ALA A 327 -27.38 4.51 -6.57
CA ALA A 327 -26.08 4.98 -6.08
C ALA A 327 -25.19 5.45 -7.24
N GLU A 328 -25.16 4.70 -8.35
CA GLU A 328 -24.42 5.11 -9.55
C GLU A 328 -24.92 6.45 -10.10
N THR A 329 -26.24 6.63 -10.19
CA THR A 329 -26.84 7.88 -10.66
C THR A 329 -26.43 9.04 -9.77
N THR A 330 -26.51 8.88 -8.44
CA THR A 330 -26.09 9.89 -7.47
C THR A 330 -24.62 10.30 -7.67
N ILE A 331 -23.71 9.34 -7.84
CA ILE A 331 -22.28 9.62 -8.07
C ILE A 331 -22.07 10.34 -9.39
N ILE A 332 -22.69 9.87 -10.47
CA ILE A 332 -22.56 10.49 -11.80
C ILE A 332 -23.07 11.92 -11.78
N ASP A 333 -24.22 12.16 -11.18
CA ASP A 333 -24.78 13.52 -11.05
C ASP A 333 -23.87 14.43 -10.23
N ALA A 334 -23.30 13.94 -9.14
CA ALA A 334 -22.31 14.68 -8.34
C ALA A 334 -21.08 15.04 -9.18
N CYS A 335 -20.55 14.11 -10.00
CA CYS A 335 -19.41 14.36 -10.88
C CYS A 335 -19.72 15.45 -11.90
N PHE A 336 -20.87 15.38 -12.58
CA PHE A 336 -21.28 16.40 -13.56
C PHE A 336 -21.54 17.76 -12.89
N ALA A 337 -22.21 17.80 -11.75
CA ALA A 337 -22.44 19.02 -10.99
C ALA A 337 -21.13 19.69 -10.51
N ALA A 338 -20.16 18.90 -10.11
CA ALA A 338 -18.85 19.38 -9.67
C ALA A 338 -18.07 20.08 -10.80
N CYS A 339 -18.31 19.73 -12.05
CA CYS A 339 -17.61 20.35 -13.20
C CYS A 339 -18.01 21.82 -13.42
N GLY A 340 -19.21 22.22 -13.04
CA GLY A 340 -19.71 23.61 -13.16
C GLY A 340 -19.89 24.03 -14.62
N ALA A 341 -19.20 25.09 -15.05
CA ALA A 341 -19.27 25.63 -16.42
C ALA A 341 -18.46 24.83 -17.44
N LYS A 342 -17.49 24.00 -16.99
CA LYS A 342 -16.72 23.09 -17.86
C LYS A 342 -17.45 21.76 -17.98
N SER A 343 -17.21 21.03 -19.06
CA SER A 343 -17.69 19.65 -19.20
C SER A 343 -16.85 18.70 -18.33
N LEU A 344 -17.36 17.50 -18.08
CA LEU A 344 -16.58 16.44 -17.42
C LEU A 344 -15.35 16.05 -18.27
N GLY A 345 -15.53 16.04 -19.60
CA GLY A 345 -14.44 15.82 -20.55
C GLY A 345 -13.31 16.85 -20.42
N ASP A 346 -13.65 18.15 -20.31
CA ASP A 346 -12.67 19.23 -20.10
C ASP A 346 -11.88 19.03 -18.79
N ARG A 347 -12.56 18.68 -17.71
CA ARG A 347 -11.92 18.46 -16.41
C ARG A 347 -10.95 17.29 -16.42
N ILE A 348 -11.36 16.21 -17.05
CA ILE A 348 -10.50 15.03 -17.22
C ILE A 348 -9.32 15.37 -18.13
N HIS A 349 -9.56 16.10 -19.22
CA HIS A 349 -8.51 16.59 -20.12
C HIS A 349 -7.45 17.41 -19.38
N ASP A 350 -7.87 18.38 -18.55
CA ASP A 350 -6.97 19.23 -17.76
C ASP A 350 -5.99 18.38 -16.91
N ILE A 351 -6.42 17.24 -16.39
CA ILE A 351 -5.61 16.37 -15.53
C ILE A 351 -4.71 15.44 -16.37
N VAL A 352 -5.24 14.79 -17.41
CA VAL A 352 -4.49 13.75 -18.15
C VAL A 352 -3.52 14.34 -19.17
N SER A 353 -3.70 15.60 -19.60
CA SER A 353 -2.78 16.29 -20.51
C SER A 353 -1.42 16.60 -19.89
N VAL A 354 -1.33 16.72 -18.56
CA VAL A 354 -0.08 17.02 -17.86
C VAL A 354 0.69 15.73 -17.59
N LYS A 355 1.78 15.49 -18.34
CA LYS A 355 2.56 14.23 -18.28
C LYS A 355 3.68 14.22 -17.26
N SER A 356 3.86 15.27 -16.45
CA SER A 356 4.91 15.30 -15.42
C SER A 356 4.66 14.23 -14.33
N GLU A 357 5.73 13.78 -13.69
CA GLU A 357 5.66 12.79 -12.61
C GLU A 357 4.87 13.30 -11.40
N HIS A 358 4.93 14.61 -11.14
CA HIS A 358 4.18 15.24 -10.06
C HIS A 358 2.65 15.04 -10.19
N PHE A 359 2.13 14.98 -11.42
CA PHE A 359 0.70 14.74 -11.69
C PHE A 359 0.35 13.27 -11.89
N LEU A 360 1.31 12.36 -11.73
CA LEU A 360 1.08 10.92 -11.89
C LEU A 360 -0.05 10.38 -10.99
N PRO A 361 -0.11 10.69 -9.68
CA PRO A 361 -1.17 10.16 -8.81
C PRO A 361 -2.56 10.62 -9.26
N ALA A 362 -2.70 11.86 -9.69
CA ALA A 362 -3.98 12.39 -10.21
C ALA A 362 -4.39 11.70 -11.52
N ARG A 363 -3.44 11.48 -12.47
CA ARG A 363 -3.72 10.73 -13.70
C ARG A 363 -4.16 9.30 -13.41
N VAL A 364 -3.46 8.61 -12.51
CA VAL A 364 -3.84 7.26 -12.08
C VAL A 364 -5.23 7.26 -11.47
N GLY A 365 -5.54 8.23 -10.60
CA GLY A 365 -6.87 8.40 -9.99
C GLY A 365 -7.98 8.55 -11.05
N ILE A 366 -7.77 9.39 -12.07
CA ILE A 366 -8.71 9.56 -13.20
C ILE A 366 -8.88 8.26 -14.00
N TYR A 367 -7.79 7.58 -14.34
CA TYR A 367 -7.89 6.32 -15.09
C TYR A 367 -8.60 5.23 -14.28
N ARG A 368 -8.39 5.16 -12.97
CA ARG A 368 -9.13 4.27 -12.07
C ARG A 368 -10.62 4.64 -12.05
N LEU A 369 -10.96 5.91 -11.94
CA LEU A 369 -12.34 6.38 -11.97
C LEU A 369 -13.02 6.03 -13.32
N LEU A 370 -12.34 6.25 -14.44
CA LEU A 370 -12.85 5.89 -15.76
C LEU A 370 -12.97 4.37 -15.95
N SER A 371 -12.16 3.54 -15.29
CA SER A 371 -12.28 2.08 -15.38
C SER A 371 -13.59 1.56 -14.78
N SER A 372 -14.21 2.29 -13.85
CA SER A 372 -15.50 1.98 -13.27
C SER A 372 -16.66 2.74 -13.93
N LEU A 373 -16.59 4.07 -13.99
CA LEU A 373 -17.66 4.90 -14.56
C LEU A 373 -17.71 4.92 -16.09
N GLY A 374 -16.60 4.62 -16.76
CA GLY A 374 -16.52 4.60 -18.23
C GLY A 374 -17.41 3.56 -18.90
N LYS A 375 -17.91 2.57 -18.18
CA LYS A 375 -18.93 1.62 -18.67
C LYS A 375 -20.32 2.26 -18.78
N ARG A 376 -20.56 3.42 -18.17
CA ARG A 376 -21.85 4.08 -18.11
C ARG A 376 -22.01 4.99 -19.31
N ARG A 377 -23.12 4.79 -20.03
CA ARG A 377 -23.41 5.48 -21.30
C ARG A 377 -23.17 6.98 -21.23
N ARG A 378 -23.74 7.67 -20.19
CA ARG A 378 -23.63 9.13 -20.05
C ARG A 378 -22.18 9.61 -19.93
N VAL A 379 -21.34 8.89 -19.16
CA VAL A 379 -19.91 9.21 -19.02
C VAL A 379 -19.15 8.90 -20.29
N ALA A 380 -19.40 7.74 -20.88
CA ALA A 380 -18.72 7.33 -22.10
C ALA A 380 -19.05 8.24 -23.31
N GLU A 381 -20.31 8.70 -23.46
CA GLU A 381 -20.71 9.65 -24.50
C GLU A 381 -20.02 11.01 -24.31
N GLU A 382 -19.92 11.49 -23.09
CA GLU A 382 -19.18 12.71 -22.76
C GLU A 382 -17.70 12.61 -23.17
N ILE A 383 -17.02 11.50 -22.84
CA ILE A 383 -15.63 11.28 -23.21
C ILE A 383 -15.48 11.11 -24.73
N ALA A 384 -16.39 10.39 -25.37
CA ALA A 384 -16.38 10.15 -26.82
C ALA A 384 -16.56 11.44 -27.62
N SER A 385 -17.39 12.36 -27.14
CA SER A 385 -17.64 13.66 -27.78
C SER A 385 -16.48 14.65 -27.70
N HIS A 386 -15.57 14.45 -26.71
CA HIS A 386 -14.44 15.35 -26.46
C HIS A 386 -13.20 14.93 -27.29
N SER A 387 -13.01 15.51 -28.47
CA SER A 387 -12.01 15.10 -29.48
C SER A 387 -10.57 15.07 -28.92
N GLU A 388 -10.15 16.12 -28.18
CA GLU A 388 -8.78 16.22 -27.66
C GLU A 388 -8.53 15.19 -26.54
N LEU A 389 -9.49 14.97 -25.64
CA LEU A 389 -9.38 13.95 -24.62
C LEU A 389 -9.30 12.56 -25.24
N ARG A 390 -10.15 12.28 -26.26
CA ARG A 390 -10.09 11.01 -27.01
C ARG A 390 -8.71 10.83 -27.66
N ARG A 391 -8.15 11.88 -28.28
CA ARG A 391 -6.81 11.83 -28.87
C ARG A 391 -5.75 11.47 -27.84
N ILE A 392 -5.77 12.10 -26.64
CA ILE A 392 -4.83 11.80 -25.55
C ILE A 392 -4.99 10.35 -25.09
N LEU A 393 -6.22 9.91 -24.85
CA LEU A 393 -6.49 8.56 -24.34
C LEU A 393 -6.12 7.47 -25.34
N CYS A 394 -6.35 7.66 -26.64
CA CYS A 394 -6.17 6.62 -27.65
C CYS A 394 -4.82 6.65 -28.35
N HIS A 395 -4.19 7.82 -28.54
CA HIS A 395 -3.05 7.97 -29.43
C HIS A 395 -1.77 8.51 -28.77
N GLU A 396 -1.87 9.13 -27.59
CA GLU A 396 -0.66 9.60 -26.91
C GLU A 396 0.02 8.50 -26.10
N PHE A 397 1.33 8.60 -26.00
CA PHE A 397 2.14 7.72 -25.18
C PHE A 397 1.99 8.04 -23.68
N GLU A 398 1.78 7.03 -22.85
CA GLU A 398 1.86 7.15 -21.39
C GLU A 398 3.18 6.53 -20.93
N PRO A 399 4.15 7.35 -20.45
CA PRO A 399 5.51 6.88 -20.20
C PRO A 399 5.64 5.99 -18.95
N ILE A 400 4.66 6.05 -18.05
CA ILE A 400 4.74 5.36 -16.76
C ILE A 400 3.84 4.13 -16.77
N THR A 401 4.44 2.96 -16.52
CA THR A 401 3.76 1.66 -16.64
C THR A 401 2.48 1.57 -15.83
N ILE A 402 2.49 2.01 -14.56
CA ILE A 402 1.30 1.95 -13.71
C ILE A 402 0.14 2.79 -14.28
N ALA A 403 0.43 4.00 -14.77
CA ALA A 403 -0.59 4.84 -15.41
C ALA A 403 -1.08 4.24 -16.73
N SER A 404 -0.19 3.64 -17.52
CA SER A 404 -0.53 2.95 -18.77
C SER A 404 -1.46 1.76 -18.51
N ASP A 405 -1.24 0.99 -17.44
CA ASP A 405 -2.09 -0.14 -17.08
C ASP A 405 -3.50 0.31 -16.71
N HIS A 406 -3.61 1.34 -15.86
CA HIS A 406 -4.90 1.91 -15.50
C HIS A 406 -5.60 2.57 -16.69
N ARG A 407 -4.88 3.25 -17.59
CA ARG A 407 -5.43 3.78 -18.82
C ARG A 407 -6.01 2.67 -19.72
N THR A 408 -5.30 1.56 -19.84
CA THR A 408 -5.78 0.40 -20.61
C THR A 408 -7.10 -0.16 -20.05
N ARG A 409 -7.22 -0.23 -18.70
CA ARG A 409 -8.49 -0.63 -18.05
C ARG A 409 -9.61 0.39 -18.32
N ALA A 410 -9.31 1.69 -18.26
CA ALA A 410 -10.26 2.75 -18.59
C ALA A 410 -10.73 2.67 -20.04
N LEU A 411 -9.83 2.44 -20.99
CA LEU A 411 -10.17 2.27 -22.40
C LEU A 411 -11.08 1.06 -22.66
N ARG A 412 -10.81 -0.07 -22.00
CA ARG A 412 -11.70 -1.25 -22.06
C ARG A 412 -13.09 -0.96 -21.51
N ALA A 413 -13.18 -0.20 -20.42
CA ALA A 413 -14.46 0.21 -19.86
C ALA A 413 -15.25 1.11 -20.84
N LEU A 414 -14.60 2.11 -21.43
CA LEU A 414 -15.19 2.99 -22.44
C LEU A 414 -15.61 2.23 -23.71
N ALA A 415 -14.81 1.28 -24.17
CA ALA A 415 -15.13 0.43 -25.33
C ALA A 415 -16.33 -0.49 -25.09
N SER A 416 -16.55 -0.91 -23.83
CA SER A 416 -17.68 -1.77 -23.45
C SER A 416 -19.02 -1.00 -23.32
N ALA A 417 -18.97 0.32 -23.27
CA ALA A 417 -20.16 1.14 -23.11
C ALA A 417 -20.99 1.20 -24.40
N ASP A 418 -22.32 1.35 -24.24
CA ASP A 418 -23.24 1.59 -25.34
C ASP A 418 -23.20 3.07 -25.77
N VAL A 419 -22.18 3.43 -26.55
CA VAL A 419 -21.96 4.80 -27.07
C VAL A 419 -22.54 4.93 -28.45
N THR A 420 -23.18 6.08 -28.73
CA THR A 420 -23.79 6.38 -30.05
C THR A 420 -22.72 6.51 -31.15
N ASP A 421 -21.57 7.11 -30.84
CA ASP A 421 -20.42 7.21 -31.77
C ASP A 421 -19.64 5.87 -31.80
N ARG A 422 -19.97 5.04 -32.78
CA ARG A 422 -19.29 3.77 -33.04
C ARG A 422 -17.81 3.94 -33.34
N THR A 423 -17.41 5.03 -34.00
CA THR A 423 -16.01 5.30 -34.32
C THR A 423 -15.21 5.52 -33.04
N ALA A 424 -15.75 6.31 -32.12
CA ALA A 424 -15.09 6.51 -30.80
C ALA A 424 -14.96 5.20 -30.03
N ARG A 425 -15.98 4.36 -29.99
CA ARG A 425 -15.94 3.04 -29.36
C ARG A 425 -14.87 2.14 -29.98
N ASP A 426 -14.77 2.09 -31.31
CA ASP A 426 -13.77 1.29 -31.99
C ASP A 426 -12.35 1.84 -31.79
N ASP A 427 -12.18 3.16 -31.62
CA ASP A 427 -10.92 3.78 -31.25
C ASP A 427 -10.49 3.36 -29.84
N PHE A 428 -11.41 3.38 -28.87
CA PHE A 428 -11.13 2.92 -27.51
C PHE A 428 -10.74 1.43 -27.48
N ALA A 429 -11.44 0.58 -28.21
CA ALA A 429 -11.14 -0.85 -28.29
C ALA A 429 -9.75 -1.09 -28.90
N ARG A 430 -9.45 -0.46 -30.05
CA ARG A 430 -8.13 -0.57 -30.70
C ARG A 430 -7.00 -0.08 -29.79
N ALA A 431 -7.20 1.04 -29.10
CA ALA A 431 -6.20 1.57 -28.18
C ALA A 431 -5.97 0.65 -26.95
N ALA A 432 -7.02 0.00 -26.44
CA ALA A 432 -6.94 -0.94 -25.34
C ALA A 432 -6.19 -2.24 -25.69
N ASP A 433 -6.31 -2.70 -26.95
CA ASP A 433 -5.71 -3.93 -27.46
C ASP A 433 -4.35 -3.69 -28.13
N SER A 434 -3.98 -2.43 -28.38
CA SER A 434 -2.67 -2.11 -28.93
C SER A 434 -1.58 -2.64 -28.01
N PRO A 435 -0.60 -3.41 -28.52
CA PRO A 435 0.52 -3.82 -27.72
C PRO A 435 1.10 -2.56 -27.07
N ARG A 436 1.23 -2.60 -25.75
CA ARG A 436 1.91 -1.53 -25.00
C ARG A 436 3.12 -1.17 -25.82
N PHE A 437 3.26 0.11 -26.20
CA PHE A 437 4.47 0.54 -26.86
C PHE A 437 5.61 0.08 -25.97
N SER A 438 6.13 -1.11 -26.28
CA SER A 438 7.29 -1.67 -25.60
C SER A 438 8.27 -0.53 -25.61
N THR A 439 8.76 -0.17 -24.45
CA THR A 439 9.83 0.77 -24.23
C THR A 439 10.65 0.89 -25.49
N ARG A 440 10.58 2.04 -26.19
CA ARG A 440 11.59 2.37 -27.18
C ARG A 440 12.89 2.10 -26.43
N PRO A 441 13.76 1.16 -26.85
CA PRO A 441 15.03 1.03 -26.21
C PRO A 441 15.60 2.44 -26.23
N VAL A 442 15.87 2.99 -25.05
CA VAL A 442 16.62 4.23 -24.95
C VAL A 442 17.88 3.90 -25.71
N ALA A 443 18.06 4.56 -26.87
CA ALA A 443 19.28 4.42 -27.63
C ALA A 443 20.38 4.87 -26.65
N VAL A 444 21.09 3.89 -26.10
CA VAL A 444 22.27 4.16 -25.29
C VAL A 444 23.16 4.95 -26.25
N PRO A 445 23.48 6.23 -25.97
CA PRO A 445 24.35 6.97 -26.85
C PRO A 445 25.66 6.15 -26.91
N ASP A 446 26.06 5.74 -28.10
CA ASP A 446 27.36 5.15 -28.37
C ASP A 446 28.41 6.11 -27.76
N VAL A 447 28.95 5.70 -26.60
CA VAL A 447 30.11 6.37 -26.03
C VAL A 447 31.26 5.98 -26.99
N ALA A 448 31.47 6.84 -27.98
CA ALA A 448 32.62 6.76 -28.83
C ALA A 448 33.86 6.74 -27.93
N THR A 449 34.48 5.58 -27.82
CA THR A 449 35.80 5.40 -27.23
C THR A 449 36.78 6.20 -28.09
N ALA A 450 37.00 7.46 -27.70
CA ALA A 450 38.12 8.24 -28.23
C ALA A 450 39.42 7.63 -27.65
N THR A 451 39.98 6.70 -28.40
CA THR A 451 41.39 6.37 -28.29
C THR A 451 42.20 7.57 -28.74
N ARG A 452 42.89 8.20 -27.80
CA ARG A 452 44.18 8.86 -27.99
C ARG A 452 44.96 8.90 -26.68
#